data_ff8cbf7215be319ec71afbd91a5751af
#
_entry.id   ff8cbf7215be319ec71afbd91a5751af
#
_cell.length_a   1.000
_cell.length_b   1.000
_cell.length_c   1.000
_cell.angle_alpha   90.00
_cell.angle_beta   90.00
_cell.angle_gamma   90.00
#
_symmetry.space_group_name_H-M   'P 1'
#
loop_
_entity.id
_entity.type
_entity.pdbx_description
1 polymer ?
#
loop_
_entity_poly.entity_id
_entity_poly.type
_entity_poly.pdbx_seq_one_letter_code
_entity_poly.pdbx_strand_id
1 'polypeptide(L)'
;QKTSRTTKKGNAMKLNEIREEEDKSSTPLILLDSPKNEPKPRLIGLFGNLDEEKTEEIVHSLFILDGLDHEEILEDPQDLTSAVKETIYKPIDFHISTWGGCARGMFAIYDAMRALQQRTDIITYGLGKVMSAGVLLLAAGTKGKRKIGKNCRIMLHSVRADQWGPIHNLENEMEETKLLQEQHINALVAETHMTKAHLKKLLDRKV
;
A
#
# COMPACT_ATOMS: atom_id res chain seq x y z
N GLN A 1 -70.61 -16.67 -40.37
CA GLN A 1 -70.56 -15.22 -40.74
C GLN A 1 -69.65 -14.49 -39.81
N LYS A 2 -68.61 -13.88 -40.42
CA LYS A 2 -67.61 -12.97 -39.85
C LYS A 2 -66.71 -13.47 -38.73
N THR A 3 -65.65 -14.11 -39.17
CA THR A 3 -64.35 -14.31 -38.53
C THR A 3 -63.68 -12.97 -38.19
N SER A 4 -63.29 -12.76 -36.94
CA SER A 4 -62.33 -11.75 -36.60
C SER A 4 -61.04 -12.39 -36.05
N ARG A 5 -59.97 -12.17 -36.77
CA ARG A 5 -58.59 -12.52 -36.39
C ARG A 5 -58.13 -11.59 -35.27
N THR A 6 -57.78 -12.16 -34.13
CA THR A 6 -57.03 -11.45 -33.08
C THR A 6 -55.59 -11.87 -33.15
N THR A 7 -54.76 -10.97 -33.58
CA THR A 7 -53.31 -11.06 -33.61
C THR A 7 -52.75 -11.03 -32.19
N LYS A 8 -52.04 -12.08 -31.83
CA LYS A 8 -51.18 -12.11 -30.64
C LYS A 8 -50.01 -11.14 -30.83
N LYS A 9 -49.98 -10.00 -30.13
CA LYS A 9 -48.77 -9.24 -29.86
C LYS A 9 -48.01 -9.94 -28.74
N GLY A 10 -46.91 -10.56 -29.10
CA GLY A 10 -45.97 -11.14 -28.16
C GLY A 10 -45.27 -10.04 -27.35
N ASN A 11 -45.19 -10.27 -26.07
CA ASN A 11 -44.45 -9.48 -25.10
C ASN A 11 -42.95 -9.46 -25.42
N ALA A 12 -42.49 -8.38 -26.04
CA ALA A 12 -41.10 -7.94 -26.03
C ALA A 12 -41.00 -6.86 -24.95
N MET A 13 -41.10 -7.27 -23.70
CA MET A 13 -40.91 -6.39 -22.57
C MET A 13 -40.09 -7.12 -21.52
N LYS A 14 -39.02 -6.42 -21.07
CA LYS A 14 -38.26 -6.78 -19.85
C LYS A 14 -36.99 -7.60 -20.02
N LEU A 15 -36.13 -7.16 -20.91
CA LEU A 15 -34.69 -7.45 -20.78
C LEU A 15 -33.90 -6.25 -20.19
N ASN A 16 -34.54 -5.07 -20.07
CA ASN A 16 -33.88 -3.88 -19.51
C ASN A 16 -34.17 -3.65 -18.01
N GLU A 17 -35.09 -4.39 -17.39
CA GLU A 17 -35.41 -4.23 -15.97
C GLU A 17 -34.67 -5.20 -15.03
N ILE A 18 -33.91 -6.16 -15.57
CA ILE A 18 -33.12 -7.12 -14.76
C ILE A 18 -31.66 -6.65 -14.59
N ARG A 19 -31.29 -5.49 -15.14
CA ARG A 19 -29.89 -4.97 -15.06
C ARG A 19 -29.67 -3.87 -14.03
N GLU A 20 -30.64 -3.52 -13.20
CA GLU A 20 -30.50 -2.41 -12.26
C GLU A 20 -30.36 -2.79 -10.77
N GLU A 21 -30.30 -4.06 -10.40
CA GLU A 21 -30.16 -4.48 -9.00
C GLU A 21 -28.89 -5.25 -8.63
N GLU A 22 -27.98 -5.46 -9.54
CA GLU A 22 -26.64 -6.00 -9.18
C GLU A 22 -25.59 -4.95 -9.47
N ASP A 23 -24.97 -4.49 -8.42
CA ASP A 23 -23.68 -3.81 -8.33
C ASP A 23 -23.67 -2.40 -7.74
N LYS A 24 -23.94 -2.34 -6.43
CA LYS A 24 -23.65 -1.13 -5.63
C LYS A 24 -22.36 -1.24 -4.81
N SER A 25 -21.44 -2.15 -5.13
CA SER A 25 -20.19 -2.29 -4.38
C SER A 25 -18.91 -2.41 -5.22
N SER A 26 -18.98 -2.30 -6.53
CA SER A 26 -17.77 -2.19 -7.33
C SER A 26 -17.51 -0.74 -7.69
N THR A 27 -16.52 -0.14 -7.06
CA THR A 27 -15.91 1.07 -7.61
C THR A 27 -15.45 0.73 -9.03
N PRO A 28 -15.95 1.39 -10.08
CA PRO A 28 -15.52 1.07 -11.43
C PRO A 28 -14.02 1.34 -11.51
N LEU A 29 -13.25 0.30 -11.76
CA LEU A 29 -11.88 0.43 -12.22
C LEU A 29 -11.96 1.12 -13.60
N ILE A 30 -11.85 2.43 -13.62
CA ILE A 30 -11.75 3.16 -14.88
C ILE A 30 -10.38 2.82 -15.44
N LEU A 31 -10.33 1.78 -16.26
CA LEU A 31 -9.25 1.58 -17.21
C LEU A 31 -9.35 2.73 -18.22
N LEU A 32 -8.78 3.88 -17.89
CA LEU A 32 -8.46 4.90 -18.87
C LEU A 32 -7.43 4.26 -19.77
N ASP A 33 -7.84 3.96 -21.00
CA ASP A 33 -6.96 3.55 -22.06
C ASP A 33 -6.06 4.77 -22.38
N SER A 34 -4.98 4.90 -21.61
CA SER A 34 -4.02 5.98 -21.78
C SER A 34 -3.35 5.82 -23.13
N PRO A 35 -3.20 6.89 -23.93
CA PRO A 35 -2.42 6.84 -25.16
C PRO A 35 -1.08 6.17 -24.88
N LYS A 36 -0.63 5.31 -25.78
CA LYS A 36 0.54 4.41 -25.60
C LYS A 36 1.86 5.11 -25.21
N ASN A 37 1.88 6.45 -25.11
CA ASN A 37 3.06 7.27 -24.83
C ASN A 37 2.91 8.19 -23.59
N GLU A 38 1.84 8.11 -22.79
CA GLU A 38 1.77 8.89 -21.57
C GLU A 38 2.40 8.11 -20.41
N PRO A 39 3.22 8.78 -19.58
CA PRO A 39 3.81 8.13 -18.41
C PRO A 39 2.70 7.72 -17.44
N LYS A 40 2.53 6.42 -17.22
CA LYS A 40 1.58 5.91 -16.23
C LYS A 40 2.00 6.34 -14.83
N PRO A 41 1.08 6.86 -14.00
CA PRO A 41 1.42 7.25 -12.64
C PRO A 41 1.84 6.01 -11.84
N ARG A 42 3.04 6.07 -11.23
CA ARG A 42 3.59 5.02 -10.38
C ARG A 42 3.43 5.44 -8.92
N LEU A 43 2.18 5.54 -8.49
CA LEU A 43 1.79 6.12 -7.23
C LEU A 43 0.98 5.14 -6.39
N ILE A 44 1.35 5.00 -5.12
CA ILE A 44 0.61 4.28 -4.09
C ILE A 44 0.22 5.25 -2.98
N GLY A 45 -0.95 5.07 -2.37
CA GLY A 45 -1.43 5.90 -1.27
C GLY A 45 -1.84 5.09 -0.04
N LEU A 46 -1.31 5.47 1.13
CA LEU A 46 -1.84 5.05 2.42
C LEU A 46 -2.56 6.23 3.07
N PHE A 47 -3.88 6.25 2.97
CA PHE A 47 -4.73 7.26 3.57
C PHE A 47 -5.69 6.62 4.58
N GLY A 48 -5.87 7.25 5.75
CA GLY A 48 -6.72 6.73 6.82
C GLY A 48 -6.01 5.71 7.71
N ASN A 49 -6.70 4.63 8.08
CA ASN A 49 -6.17 3.56 8.92
C ASN A 49 -5.50 2.48 8.08
N LEU A 50 -4.50 1.83 8.67
CA LEU A 50 -3.87 0.65 8.12
C LEU A 50 -4.53 -0.59 8.72
N ASP A 51 -5.34 -1.28 7.94
CA ASP A 51 -5.97 -2.55 8.22
C ASP A 51 -5.42 -3.66 7.30
N GLU A 52 -6.01 -4.85 7.33
CA GLU A 52 -5.57 -5.98 6.52
C GLU A 52 -5.84 -5.74 5.03
N GLU A 53 -7.01 -5.20 4.67
CA GLU A 53 -7.38 -4.91 3.28
C GLU A 53 -6.41 -3.88 2.67
N LYS A 54 -6.15 -2.79 3.39
CA LYS A 54 -5.20 -1.77 2.95
C LYS A 54 -3.76 -2.28 2.87
N THR A 55 -3.39 -3.21 3.75
CA THR A 55 -2.09 -3.88 3.71
C THR A 55 -1.93 -4.70 2.43
N GLU A 56 -2.93 -5.53 2.11
CA GLU A 56 -2.95 -6.35 0.90
C GLU A 56 -2.87 -5.49 -0.35
N GLU A 57 -3.71 -4.45 -0.45
CA GLU A 57 -3.74 -3.50 -1.56
C GLU A 57 -2.36 -2.87 -1.81
N ILE A 58 -1.70 -2.40 -0.75
CA ILE A 58 -0.39 -1.74 -0.85
C ILE A 58 0.70 -2.73 -1.25
N VAL A 59 0.75 -3.91 -0.63
CA VAL A 59 1.75 -4.93 -0.94
C VAL A 59 1.62 -5.38 -2.40
N HIS A 60 0.40 -5.69 -2.86
CA HIS A 60 0.17 -6.07 -4.25
C HIS A 60 0.54 -4.94 -5.21
N SER A 61 0.15 -3.69 -4.90
CA SER A 61 0.48 -2.53 -5.73
C SER A 61 1.99 -2.31 -5.86
N LEU A 62 2.75 -2.50 -4.78
CA LEU A 62 4.21 -2.42 -4.79
C LEU A 62 4.82 -3.41 -5.78
N PHE A 63 4.44 -4.70 -5.71
CA PHE A 63 4.96 -5.73 -6.60
C PHE A 63 4.48 -5.55 -8.05
N ILE A 64 3.23 -5.15 -8.27
CA ILE A 64 2.71 -4.86 -9.61
C ILE A 64 3.49 -3.71 -10.25
N LEU A 65 3.67 -2.60 -9.54
CA LEU A 65 4.39 -1.44 -10.05
C LEU A 65 5.86 -1.75 -10.30
N ASP A 66 6.51 -2.56 -9.47
CA ASP A 66 7.88 -2.97 -9.67
C ASP A 66 8.04 -3.83 -10.95
N GLY A 67 7.08 -4.72 -11.23
CA GLY A 67 7.07 -5.55 -12.44
C GLY A 67 6.68 -4.80 -13.72
N LEU A 68 6.08 -3.60 -13.60
CA LEU A 68 5.69 -2.75 -14.73
C LEU A 68 6.76 -1.69 -14.99
N ASP A 69 6.93 -1.30 -16.26
CA ASP A 69 7.74 -0.14 -16.67
C ASP A 69 9.21 -0.17 -16.20
N HIS A 70 9.93 -1.20 -16.52
CA HIS A 70 11.38 -1.19 -16.55
C HIS A 70 11.87 -0.90 -17.98
N GLU A 71 13.04 -0.33 -18.09
CA GLU A 71 13.72 -0.09 -19.38
C GLU A 71 14.89 -1.06 -19.48
N GLU A 72 14.88 -1.85 -20.55
CA GLU A 72 16.00 -2.73 -20.90
C GLU A 72 16.97 -2.00 -21.82
N ILE A 73 18.21 -1.89 -21.41
CA ILE A 73 19.30 -1.38 -22.24
C ILE A 73 19.98 -2.58 -22.86
N LEU A 74 19.92 -2.67 -24.18
CA LEU A 74 20.58 -3.73 -24.95
C LEU A 74 22.09 -3.46 -25.10
N GLU A 75 22.88 -4.52 -25.26
CA GLU A 75 24.31 -4.39 -25.55
C GLU A 75 24.54 -3.70 -26.91
N ASP A 76 23.73 -4.04 -27.92
CA ASP A 76 23.65 -3.33 -29.19
C ASP A 76 22.25 -2.73 -29.39
N PRO A 77 22.09 -1.39 -29.26
CA PRO A 77 20.79 -0.73 -29.44
C PRO A 77 20.21 -0.85 -30.87
N GLN A 78 21.00 -1.27 -31.85
CA GLN A 78 20.55 -1.46 -33.24
C GLN A 78 20.09 -2.90 -33.49
N ASP A 79 20.45 -3.83 -32.61
CA ASP A 79 20.02 -5.23 -32.68
C ASP A 79 19.10 -5.57 -31.51
N LEU A 80 17.77 -5.60 -31.78
CA LEU A 80 16.75 -5.95 -30.79
C LEU A 80 16.82 -7.38 -30.26
N THR A 81 17.69 -8.22 -30.86
CA THR A 81 17.95 -9.58 -30.40
C THR A 81 19.20 -9.68 -29.53
N SER A 82 19.93 -8.58 -29.34
CA SER A 82 21.12 -8.54 -28.49
C SER A 82 20.78 -8.78 -27.03
N ALA A 83 21.78 -9.22 -26.24
CA ALA A 83 21.59 -9.45 -24.82
C ALA A 83 21.23 -8.15 -24.08
N VAL A 84 20.42 -8.28 -23.02
CA VAL A 84 20.10 -7.15 -22.12
C VAL A 84 21.34 -6.86 -21.27
N LYS A 85 21.89 -5.66 -21.41
CA LYS A 85 23.06 -5.19 -20.66
C LYS A 85 22.66 -4.70 -19.27
N GLU A 86 21.55 -3.97 -19.18
CA GLU A 86 21.09 -3.35 -17.95
C GLU A 86 19.56 -3.22 -17.96
N THR A 87 18.93 -3.39 -16.79
CA THR A 87 17.51 -3.13 -16.58
C THR A 87 17.36 -1.96 -15.61
N ILE A 88 16.73 -0.88 -16.05
CA ILE A 88 16.47 0.31 -15.23
C ILE A 88 15.03 0.27 -14.72
N TYR A 89 14.87 0.17 -13.40
CA TYR A 89 13.59 0.20 -12.74
C TYR A 89 13.18 1.65 -12.41
N LYS A 90 11.95 2.02 -12.77
CA LYS A 90 11.43 3.36 -12.48
C LYS A 90 11.00 3.47 -11.01
N PRO A 91 11.19 4.63 -10.36
CA PRO A 91 10.82 4.80 -8.97
C PRO A 91 9.30 4.69 -8.75
N ILE A 92 8.91 4.33 -7.52
CA ILE A 92 7.52 4.29 -7.05
C ILE A 92 7.35 5.43 -6.03
N ASP A 93 6.32 6.27 -6.22
CA ASP A 93 5.91 7.29 -5.27
C ASP A 93 4.93 6.70 -4.26
N PHE A 94 5.23 6.80 -2.96
CA PHE A 94 4.37 6.31 -1.89
C PHE A 94 3.93 7.47 -0.98
N HIS A 95 2.68 7.87 -1.12
CA HIS A 95 2.07 8.96 -0.36
C HIS A 95 1.42 8.42 0.92
N ILE A 96 1.76 9.03 2.06
CA ILE A 96 1.36 8.55 3.39
C ILE A 96 0.67 9.66 4.16
N SER A 97 -0.62 9.46 4.49
CA SER A 97 -1.42 10.31 5.37
C SER A 97 -2.30 9.44 6.26
N THR A 98 -1.75 8.90 7.34
CA THR A 98 -2.37 7.83 8.12
C THR A 98 -2.38 8.12 9.62
N TRP A 99 -3.37 7.58 10.32
CA TRP A 99 -3.41 7.44 11.77
C TRP A 99 -2.57 6.25 12.27
N GLY A 100 -2.09 5.39 11.39
CA GLY A 100 -1.46 4.11 11.70
C GLY A 100 -2.45 2.97 11.67
N GLY A 101 -2.21 1.90 12.40
CA GLY A 101 -3.08 0.71 12.45
C GLY A 101 -2.30 -0.57 12.73
N CYS A 102 -2.61 -1.64 12.01
CA CYS A 102 -2.08 -2.99 12.23
C CYS A 102 -0.55 -3.04 12.16
N ALA A 103 0.09 -3.46 13.26
CA ALA A 103 1.55 -3.57 13.33
C ALA A 103 2.10 -4.68 12.42
N ARG A 104 1.40 -5.80 12.28
CA ARG A 104 1.79 -6.89 11.37
C ARG A 104 1.66 -6.45 9.91
N GLY A 105 0.59 -5.72 9.57
CA GLY A 105 0.41 -5.12 8.24
C GLY A 105 1.51 -4.10 7.92
N MET A 106 1.90 -3.29 8.89
CA MET A 106 3.05 -2.37 8.74
C MET A 106 4.33 -3.12 8.38
N PHE A 107 4.63 -4.24 9.05
CA PHE A 107 5.82 -5.04 8.75
C PHE A 107 5.73 -5.72 7.40
N ALA A 108 4.56 -6.21 6.99
CA ALA A 108 4.37 -6.79 5.64
C ALA A 108 4.71 -5.77 4.54
N ILE A 109 4.25 -4.53 4.68
CA ILE A 109 4.58 -3.46 3.73
C ILE A 109 6.07 -3.09 3.83
N TYR A 110 6.62 -2.99 5.04
CA TYR A 110 8.04 -2.70 5.26
C TYR A 110 8.94 -3.72 4.58
N ASP A 111 8.66 -5.01 4.75
CA ASP A 111 9.43 -6.09 4.16
C ASP A 111 9.32 -6.09 2.63
N ALA A 112 8.12 -5.86 2.08
CA ALA A 112 7.92 -5.67 0.65
C ALA A 112 8.76 -4.49 0.11
N MET A 113 8.73 -3.34 0.79
CA MET A 113 9.56 -2.19 0.42
C MET A 113 11.05 -2.55 0.44
N ARG A 114 11.54 -3.26 1.46
CA ARG A 114 12.95 -3.67 1.56
C ARG A 114 13.35 -4.61 0.43
N ALA A 115 12.49 -5.57 0.09
CA ALA A 115 12.74 -6.51 -1.01
C ALA A 115 12.90 -5.78 -2.35
N LEU A 116 12.01 -4.82 -2.63
CA LEU A 116 12.01 -4.09 -3.89
C LEU A 116 13.14 -3.06 -4.00
N GLN A 117 13.55 -2.45 -2.89
CA GLN A 117 14.58 -1.40 -2.87
C GLN A 117 15.99 -1.88 -3.20
N GLN A 118 16.16 -3.16 -3.47
CA GLN A 118 17.40 -3.67 -4.07
C GLN A 118 17.58 -3.20 -5.53
N ARG A 119 16.47 -2.81 -6.19
CA ARG A 119 16.46 -2.41 -7.60
C ARG A 119 15.55 -1.20 -7.91
N THR A 120 14.47 -1.01 -7.15
CA THR A 120 13.47 0.04 -7.39
C THR A 120 13.46 1.05 -6.24
N ASP A 121 13.66 2.32 -6.55
CA ASP A 121 13.54 3.38 -5.56
C ASP A 121 12.09 3.58 -5.12
N ILE A 122 11.85 3.65 -3.81
CA ILE A 122 10.56 3.99 -3.25
C ILE A 122 10.66 5.38 -2.58
N ILE A 123 10.02 6.35 -3.21
CA ILE A 123 10.02 7.75 -2.76
C ILE A 123 8.83 7.95 -1.83
N THR A 124 9.05 8.13 -0.54
CA THR A 124 7.97 8.31 0.43
C THR A 124 7.66 9.79 0.67
N TYR A 125 6.36 10.12 0.78
CA TYR A 125 5.86 11.46 1.04
C TYR A 125 4.94 11.46 2.26
N GLY A 126 5.34 12.07 3.37
CA GLY A 126 4.48 12.30 4.52
C GLY A 126 3.58 13.53 4.31
N LEU A 127 2.26 13.34 4.33
CA LEU A 127 1.27 14.38 4.03
C LEU A 127 0.27 14.54 5.17
N GLY A 128 0.12 15.77 5.68
CA GLY A 128 -0.84 16.14 6.72
C GLY A 128 -0.57 15.44 8.07
N LYS A 129 -0.67 14.11 8.12
CA LYS A 129 -0.38 13.32 9.33
C LYS A 129 0.27 11.99 8.99
N VAL A 130 1.29 11.62 9.75
CA VAL A 130 1.94 10.30 9.68
C VAL A 130 2.10 9.81 11.13
N MET A 131 1.19 8.93 11.54
CA MET A 131 1.08 8.50 12.94
C MET A 131 1.38 7.00 13.06
N SER A 132 1.95 6.60 14.21
CA SER A 132 2.12 5.19 14.58
C SER A 132 2.82 4.35 13.50
N ALA A 133 2.18 3.32 12.98
CA ALA A 133 2.68 2.45 11.90
C ALA A 133 3.19 3.24 10.66
N GLY A 134 2.55 4.36 10.33
CA GLY A 134 2.97 5.21 9.22
C GLY A 134 4.37 5.79 9.36
N VAL A 135 4.86 5.94 10.59
CA VAL A 135 6.19 6.53 10.84
C VAL A 135 7.30 5.63 10.31
N LEU A 136 7.20 4.31 10.54
CA LEU A 136 8.16 3.35 9.98
C LEU A 136 8.06 3.31 8.45
N LEU A 137 6.85 3.30 7.89
CA LEU A 137 6.66 3.27 6.44
C LEU A 137 7.23 4.52 5.76
N LEU A 138 7.07 5.70 6.36
CA LEU A 138 7.71 6.92 5.87
C LEU A 138 9.23 6.82 5.95
N ALA A 139 9.76 6.32 7.06
CA ALA A 139 11.20 6.15 7.26
C ALA A 139 11.80 5.07 6.35
N ALA A 140 11.00 4.10 5.91
CA ALA A 140 11.41 3.01 5.04
C ALA A 140 11.61 3.42 3.56
N GLY A 141 11.26 4.62 3.15
CA GLY A 141 11.57 5.12 1.82
C GLY A 141 13.07 5.11 1.51
N THR A 142 13.44 5.06 0.24
CA THR A 142 14.84 5.09 -0.20
C THR A 142 15.58 6.27 0.44
N LYS A 143 16.75 6.00 1.05
CA LYS A 143 17.54 7.02 1.75
C LYS A 143 17.86 8.17 0.81
N GLY A 144 17.62 9.41 1.27
CA GLY A 144 17.76 10.63 0.47
C GLY A 144 16.53 10.98 -0.39
N LYS A 145 15.57 10.08 -0.53
CA LYS A 145 14.34 10.28 -1.34
C LYS A 145 13.06 10.36 -0.50
N ARG A 146 13.19 10.46 0.81
CA ARG A 146 12.08 10.62 1.75
C ARG A 146 11.70 12.09 1.87
N LYS A 147 10.42 12.40 1.77
CA LYS A 147 9.90 13.75 1.76
C LYS A 147 8.78 13.92 2.78
N ILE A 148 8.65 15.11 3.34
CA ILE A 148 7.60 15.46 4.30
C ILE A 148 7.03 16.83 3.98
N GLY A 149 5.71 16.94 3.97
CA GLY A 149 5.04 18.21 3.79
C GLY A 149 5.26 19.14 4.98
N LYS A 150 5.38 20.46 4.73
CA LYS A 150 5.63 21.50 5.74
C LYS A 150 4.67 21.42 6.93
N ASN A 151 3.43 21.05 6.69
CA ASN A 151 2.37 20.99 7.70
C ASN A 151 2.11 19.56 8.20
N CYS A 152 2.94 18.59 7.82
CA CYS A 152 2.77 17.20 8.25
C CYS A 152 3.15 17.05 9.73
N ARG A 153 2.28 16.36 10.47
CA ARG A 153 2.51 16.01 11.88
C ARG A 153 2.91 14.53 11.98
N ILE A 154 4.00 14.29 12.71
CA ILE A 154 4.46 12.91 13.00
C ILE A 154 4.19 12.62 14.47
N MET A 155 3.64 11.42 14.75
CA MET A 155 3.46 10.94 16.12
C MET A 155 3.90 9.48 16.22
N LEU A 156 4.81 9.23 17.14
CA LEU A 156 5.31 7.91 17.49
C LEU A 156 4.87 7.55 18.91
N HIS A 157 4.35 6.37 19.11
CA HIS A 157 3.98 5.80 20.39
C HIS A 157 4.30 4.30 20.47
N SER A 158 4.26 3.72 21.68
CA SER A 158 4.43 2.28 21.88
C SER A 158 3.35 1.47 21.16
N VAL A 159 3.69 0.23 20.81
CA VAL A 159 2.70 -0.73 20.30
C VAL A 159 1.60 -0.89 21.35
N ARG A 160 0.35 -0.89 20.88
CA ARG A 160 -0.84 -1.12 21.72
C ARG A 160 -1.41 -2.47 21.39
N ALA A 161 -1.84 -3.18 22.43
CA ALA A 161 -2.59 -4.42 22.32
C ALA A 161 -3.76 -4.37 23.31
N ASP A 162 -4.93 -4.76 22.84
CA ASP A 162 -6.13 -4.94 23.64
C ASP A 162 -6.43 -6.43 23.66
N GLN A 163 -6.27 -7.08 24.83
CA GLN A 163 -6.40 -8.51 24.97
C GLN A 163 -7.29 -8.87 26.16
N TRP A 164 -8.06 -9.92 25.98
CA TRP A 164 -8.88 -10.53 27.02
C TRP A 164 -8.92 -12.04 26.84
N GLY A 165 -9.03 -12.79 27.89
CA GLY A 165 -9.07 -14.25 27.85
C GLY A 165 -8.39 -14.94 29.04
N PRO A 166 -8.12 -16.24 28.94
CA PRO A 166 -7.37 -16.98 29.97
C PRO A 166 -5.97 -16.41 30.20
N ILE A 167 -5.46 -16.49 31.41
CA ILE A 167 -4.18 -15.87 31.82
C ILE A 167 -3.02 -16.25 30.90
N HIS A 168 -2.87 -17.53 30.55
CA HIS A 168 -1.78 -18.00 29.70
C HIS A 168 -1.84 -17.40 28.27
N ASN A 169 -3.04 -17.11 27.76
CA ASN A 169 -3.18 -16.42 26.46
C ASN A 169 -2.74 -14.95 26.58
N LEU A 170 -3.09 -14.30 27.69
CA LEU A 170 -2.68 -12.91 27.94
C LEU A 170 -1.14 -12.79 28.12
N GLU A 171 -0.50 -13.78 28.74
CA GLU A 171 0.96 -13.84 28.87
C GLU A 171 1.61 -13.98 27.49
N ASN A 172 1.16 -14.92 26.66
CA ASN A 172 1.67 -15.13 25.31
C ASN A 172 1.51 -13.86 24.43
N GLU A 173 0.36 -13.22 24.49
CA GLU A 173 0.10 -11.99 23.74
C GLU A 173 0.94 -10.80 24.23
N MET A 174 1.22 -10.77 25.53
CA MET A 174 2.13 -9.76 26.09
C MET A 174 3.55 -9.95 25.57
N GLU A 175 4.02 -11.19 25.47
CA GLU A 175 5.35 -11.50 24.91
C GLU A 175 5.42 -11.13 23.43
N GLU A 176 4.40 -11.48 22.65
CA GLU A 176 4.30 -11.11 21.23
C GLU A 176 4.29 -9.59 21.04
N THR A 177 3.53 -8.87 21.87
CA THR A 177 3.48 -7.40 21.83
C THR A 177 4.85 -6.78 22.12
N LYS A 178 5.60 -7.34 23.10
CA LYS A 178 6.96 -6.91 23.39
C LYS A 178 7.91 -7.18 22.24
N LEU A 179 7.77 -8.32 21.56
CA LEU A 179 8.54 -8.67 20.38
C LEU A 179 8.28 -7.68 19.23
N LEU A 180 7.02 -7.40 18.92
CA LEU A 180 6.62 -6.41 17.93
C LEU A 180 7.18 -5.01 18.25
N GLN A 181 7.14 -4.62 19.51
CA GLN A 181 7.71 -3.34 19.97
C GLN A 181 9.23 -3.28 19.72
N GLU A 182 9.94 -4.36 20.04
CA GLU A 182 11.39 -4.42 19.85
C GLU A 182 11.76 -4.44 18.35
N GLN A 183 11.02 -5.18 17.53
CA GLN A 183 11.17 -5.18 16.06
C GLN A 183 10.94 -3.78 15.48
N HIS A 184 9.90 -3.08 15.94
CA HIS A 184 9.61 -1.71 15.50
C HIS A 184 10.76 -0.75 15.83
N ILE A 185 11.28 -0.82 17.05
CA ILE A 185 12.45 -0.03 17.46
C ILE A 185 13.66 -0.33 16.57
N ASN A 186 13.96 -1.62 16.34
CA ASN A 186 15.10 -2.03 15.54
C ASN A 186 14.97 -1.57 14.09
N ALA A 187 13.78 -1.67 13.48
CA ALA A 187 13.50 -1.16 12.16
C ALA A 187 13.68 0.36 12.07
N LEU A 188 13.17 1.12 13.04
CA LEU A 188 13.37 2.58 13.08
C LEU A 188 14.84 2.97 13.26
N VAL A 189 15.62 2.21 14.04
CA VAL A 189 17.08 2.41 14.15
C VAL A 189 17.77 2.20 12.80
N ALA A 190 17.38 1.16 12.06
CA ALA A 190 17.96 0.86 10.75
C ALA A 190 17.66 1.94 9.71
N GLU A 191 16.44 2.55 9.81
CA GLU A 191 15.97 3.52 8.83
C GLU A 191 16.26 4.97 9.18
N THR A 192 16.65 5.28 10.41
CA THR A 192 16.85 6.65 10.87
C THR A 192 18.23 6.83 11.53
N HIS A 193 18.55 8.05 11.92
CA HIS A 193 19.71 8.35 12.75
C HIS A 193 19.44 8.24 14.26
N MET A 194 18.25 7.75 14.65
CA MET A 194 17.89 7.63 16.05
C MET A 194 18.57 6.42 16.70
N THR A 195 19.06 6.60 17.92
CA THR A 195 19.56 5.47 18.71
C THR A 195 18.43 4.71 19.37
N LYS A 196 18.65 3.42 19.64
CA LYS A 196 17.70 2.57 20.37
C LYS A 196 17.32 3.16 21.74
N ALA A 197 18.29 3.74 22.47
CA ALA A 197 18.05 4.38 23.75
C ALA A 197 17.15 5.62 23.60
N HIS A 198 17.34 6.42 22.56
CA HIS A 198 16.51 7.59 22.29
C HIS A 198 15.07 7.19 21.96
N LEU A 199 14.89 6.20 21.08
CA LEU A 199 13.57 5.67 20.72
C LEU A 199 12.83 5.10 21.94
N LYS A 200 13.49 4.28 22.77
CA LYS A 200 12.90 3.79 24.03
C LYS A 200 12.42 4.92 24.91
N LYS A 201 13.23 5.96 25.11
CA LYS A 201 12.85 7.14 25.90
C LYS A 201 11.66 7.91 25.33
N LEU A 202 11.53 7.96 24.00
CA LEU A 202 10.37 8.58 23.34
C LEU A 202 9.09 7.77 23.54
N LEU A 203 9.19 6.43 23.45
CA LEU A 203 8.08 5.51 23.55
C LEU A 203 7.59 5.30 24.99
N ASP A 204 8.47 5.45 25.98
CA ASP A 204 8.14 5.33 27.41
C ASP A 204 7.41 6.57 27.98
N ARG A 205 7.27 7.63 27.18
CA ARG A 205 6.48 8.78 27.60
C ARG A 205 5.02 8.41 27.73
N LYS A 206 4.50 8.49 28.96
CA LYS A 206 3.05 8.43 29.21
C LYS A 206 2.42 9.67 28.53
N VAL A 207 1.58 9.42 27.56
CA VAL A 207 0.78 10.47 26.90
C VAL A 207 -0.54 10.58 27.63
#